data_a3cd61d405038803f90fec3969d31133
#
_entry.id   a3cd61d405038803f90fec3969d31133
#
_cell.length_a   1.000
_cell.length_b   1.000
_cell.length_c   1.000
_cell.angle_alpha   90.00
_cell.angle_beta   90.00
_cell.angle_gamma   90.00
#
_symmetry.space_group_name_H-M   'P 1'
#
loop_
_entity.id
_entity.type
_entity.pdbx_description
1 polymer ?
#
loop_
_entity_poly.entity_id
_entity_poly.type
_entity_poly.pdbx_seq_one_letter_code
_entity_poly.pdbx_strand_id
1 'polypeptide(L)'
;MSGMEFVSKAQVALFVENDSKKAFDLYQKAIKRIVERENPLALVQRTPSMTNVIPSEALALAFFSFSASIRDPSSNFTEATAPEAFKLLSSFRPNSQNKDLKGPRFASPHAQFLLKCLQISALLTLGLLAWDAKDRAKAAKRYKEALELAASEPRLTTRTPAVGLETWIALELREIRDNLAILVRNDEENAEMLRKMGVQGGNTRREEVRVPNVRVEAGGAVRQEWSTMSATDACGRCGVRDVKMSKCPRCKKIVYCGTECQKEDWKKSHKATCIPAA
;
A
#
# COMPACT_ATOMS: atom_id res chain seq x y z
N MET A 1 29.16 -5.97 12.25
CA MET A 1 28.86 -5.16 11.04
C MET A 1 27.86 -4.08 11.38
N SER A 2 28.11 -2.85 10.96
CA SER A 2 27.18 -1.73 11.11
C SER A 2 26.08 -1.78 10.03
N GLY A 3 25.01 -1.03 10.24
CA GLY A 3 23.94 -0.88 9.25
C GLY A 3 24.46 -0.29 7.93
N MET A 4 25.38 0.67 8.03
CA MET A 4 26.05 1.29 6.87
C MET A 4 26.85 0.27 6.06
N GLU A 5 27.61 -0.61 6.73
CA GLU A 5 28.35 -1.69 6.05
C GLU A 5 27.40 -2.68 5.34
N PHE A 6 26.24 -2.96 5.94
CA PHE A 6 25.21 -3.76 5.27
C PHE A 6 24.66 -3.06 4.03
N VAL A 7 24.40 -1.75 4.09
CA VAL A 7 23.95 -0.96 2.93
C VAL A 7 24.98 -1.02 1.80
N SER A 8 26.25 -0.76 2.11
CA SER A 8 27.32 -0.80 1.11
C SER A 8 27.45 -2.18 0.46
N LYS A 9 27.41 -3.24 1.25
CA LYS A 9 27.45 -4.62 0.72
C LYS A 9 26.21 -4.96 -0.11
N ALA A 10 25.03 -4.46 0.26
CA ALA A 10 23.82 -4.64 -0.51
C ALA A 10 23.91 -3.96 -1.90
N GLN A 11 24.48 -2.75 -1.95
CA GLN A 11 24.73 -2.07 -3.21
C GLN A 11 25.72 -2.84 -4.11
N VAL A 12 26.80 -3.37 -3.55
CA VAL A 12 27.74 -4.22 -4.29
C VAL A 12 27.03 -5.48 -4.82
N ALA A 13 26.26 -6.15 -3.97
CA ALA A 13 25.49 -7.33 -4.38
C ALA A 13 24.54 -7.01 -5.53
N LEU A 14 23.84 -5.86 -5.47
CA LEU A 14 22.87 -5.48 -6.48
C LEU A 14 23.52 -5.03 -7.81
N PHE A 15 24.50 -4.12 -7.74
CA PHE A 15 25.02 -3.43 -8.92
C PHE A 15 26.28 -4.06 -9.52
N VAL A 16 27.04 -4.83 -8.75
CA VAL A 16 28.29 -5.44 -9.21
C VAL A 16 28.11 -6.96 -9.39
N GLU A 17 27.49 -7.62 -8.41
CA GLU A 17 27.31 -9.07 -8.43
C GLU A 17 26.03 -9.52 -9.14
N ASN A 18 25.10 -8.57 -9.38
CA ASN A 18 23.77 -8.81 -9.94
C ASN A 18 22.96 -9.85 -9.13
N ASP A 19 23.17 -9.86 -7.81
CA ASP A 19 22.50 -10.76 -6.87
C ASP A 19 21.43 -10.01 -6.06
N SER A 20 20.25 -9.90 -6.65
CA SER A 20 19.11 -9.21 -6.04
C SER A 20 18.66 -9.85 -4.72
N LYS A 21 18.76 -11.16 -4.58
CA LYS A 21 18.37 -11.88 -3.36
C LYS A 21 19.32 -11.57 -2.21
N LYS A 22 20.61 -11.63 -2.45
CA LYS A 22 21.63 -11.25 -1.47
C LYS A 22 21.50 -9.78 -1.06
N ALA A 23 21.27 -8.89 -2.04
CA ALA A 23 21.02 -7.46 -1.77
C ALA A 23 19.82 -7.26 -0.87
N PHE A 24 18.70 -7.92 -1.16
CA PHE A 24 17.47 -7.88 -0.39
C PHE A 24 17.68 -8.31 1.08
N ASP A 25 18.38 -9.41 1.31
CA ASP A 25 18.69 -9.88 2.66
C ASP A 25 19.58 -8.91 3.42
N LEU A 26 20.54 -8.29 2.74
CA LEU A 26 21.44 -7.30 3.33
C LEU A 26 20.72 -6.01 3.69
N TYR A 27 19.79 -5.54 2.84
CA TYR A 27 18.94 -4.38 3.17
C TYR A 27 18.06 -4.64 4.39
N GLN A 28 17.48 -5.82 4.55
CA GLN A 28 16.73 -6.17 5.74
C GLN A 28 17.58 -6.12 7.00
N LYS A 29 18.81 -6.66 6.93
CA LYS A 29 19.77 -6.61 8.04
C LYS A 29 20.18 -5.18 8.38
N ALA A 30 20.39 -4.34 7.36
CA ALA A 30 20.68 -2.91 7.53
C ALA A 30 19.56 -2.19 8.28
N ILE A 31 18.32 -2.35 7.82
CA ILE A 31 17.14 -1.72 8.42
C ILE A 31 17.00 -2.14 9.89
N LYS A 32 17.00 -3.44 10.17
CA LYS A 32 16.89 -3.96 11.54
C LYS A 32 18.01 -3.40 12.43
N ARG A 33 19.27 -3.43 11.97
CA ARG A 33 20.42 -2.95 12.73
C ARG A 33 20.32 -1.45 13.05
N ILE A 34 19.98 -0.62 12.06
CA ILE A 34 19.88 0.83 12.26
C ILE A 34 18.71 1.15 13.21
N VAL A 35 17.54 0.58 12.98
CA VAL A 35 16.35 0.81 13.80
C VAL A 35 16.57 0.41 15.26
N GLU A 36 17.21 -0.73 15.48
CA GLU A 36 17.40 -1.27 16.84
C GLU A 36 18.53 -0.60 17.60
N ARG A 37 19.63 -0.17 16.95
CA ARG A 37 20.88 0.11 17.65
C ARG A 37 21.67 1.32 17.19
N GLU A 38 21.35 1.91 16.03
CA GLU A 38 22.18 2.96 15.43
C GLU A 38 21.43 4.28 15.26
N ASN A 39 22.13 5.31 14.79
CA ASN A 39 21.52 6.60 14.46
C ASN A 39 20.72 6.48 13.15
N PRO A 40 19.39 6.66 13.16
CA PRO A 40 18.57 6.59 11.94
C PRO A 40 18.90 7.69 10.92
N LEU A 41 19.53 8.78 11.35
CA LEU A 41 19.94 9.91 10.49
C LEU A 41 21.38 9.78 9.98
N ALA A 42 22.05 8.63 10.13
CA ALA A 42 23.36 8.42 9.56
C ALA A 42 23.32 8.54 8.04
N LEU A 43 24.26 9.34 7.48
CA LEU A 43 24.31 9.63 6.05
C LEU A 43 25.26 8.70 5.32
N VAL A 44 24.89 8.27 4.12
CA VAL A 44 25.82 7.60 3.20
C VAL A 44 26.68 8.63 2.49
N GLN A 45 27.91 8.26 2.17
CA GLN A 45 28.75 9.09 1.30
C GLN A 45 28.13 9.13 -0.10
N ARG A 46 27.82 10.34 -0.57
CA ARG A 46 27.33 10.54 -1.94
C ARG A 46 28.47 10.42 -2.94
N THR A 47 28.25 9.65 -3.98
CA THR A 47 29.10 9.66 -5.17
C THR A 47 28.58 10.72 -6.16
N PRO A 48 29.42 11.28 -7.04
CA PRO A 48 28.99 12.26 -8.06
C PRO A 48 27.89 11.74 -8.99
N SER A 49 27.75 10.42 -9.13
CA SER A 49 26.74 9.77 -9.96
C SER A 49 25.37 9.67 -9.28
N MET A 50 25.26 9.92 -7.98
CA MET A 50 23.98 9.87 -7.28
C MET A 50 23.12 11.09 -7.62
N THR A 51 21.94 10.84 -8.15
CA THR A 51 20.96 11.90 -8.45
C THR A 51 20.46 12.57 -7.17
N ASN A 52 19.99 13.81 -7.29
CA ASN A 52 19.40 14.55 -6.16
C ASN A 52 18.09 13.95 -5.63
N VAL A 53 17.54 12.97 -6.32
CA VAL A 53 16.33 12.26 -5.90
C VAL A 53 16.63 11.20 -4.84
N ILE A 54 17.85 10.62 -4.85
CA ILE A 54 18.22 9.55 -3.94
C ILE A 54 18.43 10.10 -2.52
N PRO A 55 17.78 9.57 -1.48
CA PRO A 55 18.01 9.97 -0.09
C PRO A 55 19.47 9.76 0.34
N SER A 56 19.94 10.61 1.23
CA SER A 56 21.29 10.50 1.81
C SER A 56 21.33 9.68 3.08
N GLU A 57 20.19 9.50 3.74
CA GLU A 57 20.07 8.73 4.97
C GLU A 57 20.18 7.23 4.68
N ALA A 58 21.09 6.57 5.37
CA ALA A 58 21.34 5.13 5.17
C ALA A 58 20.10 4.27 5.41
N LEU A 59 19.29 4.64 6.42
CA LEU A 59 18.03 3.95 6.70
C LEU A 59 17.01 4.14 5.55
N ALA A 60 16.88 5.36 5.02
CA ALA A 60 15.98 5.62 3.89
C ALA A 60 16.40 4.84 2.65
N LEU A 61 17.69 4.92 2.30
CA LEU A 61 18.25 4.21 1.16
C LEU A 61 18.02 2.69 1.27
N ALA A 62 18.31 2.10 2.43
CA ALA A 62 18.07 0.67 2.67
C ALA A 62 16.58 0.32 2.54
N PHE A 63 15.71 1.14 3.14
CA PHE A 63 14.27 0.86 3.18
C PHE A 63 13.63 0.98 1.80
N PHE A 64 13.97 2.01 1.02
CA PHE A 64 13.40 2.18 -0.32
C PHE A 64 13.89 1.11 -1.29
N SER A 65 15.18 0.74 -1.22
CA SER A 65 15.71 -0.39 -2.01
C SER A 65 15.04 -1.72 -1.64
N PHE A 66 14.85 -1.96 -0.35
CA PHE A 66 14.11 -3.11 0.16
C PHE A 66 12.65 -3.12 -0.33
N SER A 67 11.96 -1.99 -0.22
CA SER A 67 10.56 -1.86 -0.67
C SER A 67 10.43 -2.02 -2.19
N ALA A 68 11.37 -1.47 -2.96
CA ALA A 68 11.42 -1.64 -4.41
C ALA A 68 11.59 -3.11 -4.80
N SER A 69 12.45 -3.85 -4.09
CA SER A 69 12.63 -5.30 -4.33
C SER A 69 11.37 -6.11 -4.06
N ILE A 70 10.59 -5.74 -3.03
CA ILE A 70 9.29 -6.41 -2.76
C ILE A 70 8.26 -6.09 -3.86
N ARG A 71 8.29 -4.86 -4.39
CA ARG A 71 7.36 -4.42 -5.46
C ARG A 71 7.70 -5.00 -6.83
N ASP A 72 8.92 -5.48 -7.01
CA ASP A 72 9.37 -6.06 -8.29
C ASP A 72 8.80 -7.48 -8.48
N PRO A 73 7.90 -7.68 -9.46
CA PRO A 73 7.31 -9.00 -9.73
C PRO A 73 8.35 -10.07 -10.09
N SER A 74 9.48 -9.67 -10.69
CA SER A 74 10.55 -10.59 -11.08
C SER A 74 11.24 -11.25 -9.89
N SER A 75 11.23 -10.58 -8.74
CA SER A 75 11.82 -11.06 -7.50
C SER A 75 10.99 -12.16 -6.82
N ASN A 76 9.71 -12.27 -7.16
CA ASN A 76 8.75 -13.24 -6.62
C ASN A 76 8.73 -13.29 -5.08
N PHE A 77 8.91 -12.15 -4.39
CA PHE A 77 8.81 -12.03 -2.95
C PHE A 77 7.33 -11.92 -2.54
N THR A 78 6.83 -12.93 -1.89
CA THR A 78 5.47 -13.00 -1.36
C THR A 78 5.49 -13.16 0.16
N GLU A 79 4.35 -13.00 0.81
CA GLU A 79 4.25 -13.24 2.25
C GLU A 79 4.61 -14.68 2.63
N ALA A 80 4.38 -15.63 1.72
CA ALA A 80 4.74 -17.04 1.91
C ALA A 80 6.25 -17.30 1.71
N THR A 81 6.88 -16.62 0.72
CA THR A 81 8.31 -16.85 0.40
C THR A 81 9.26 -15.99 1.23
N ALA A 82 8.79 -14.84 1.75
CA ALA A 82 9.59 -13.89 2.53
C ALA A 82 8.83 -13.32 3.75
N PRO A 83 8.29 -14.16 4.68
CA PRO A 83 7.41 -13.71 5.77
C PRO A 83 8.08 -12.67 6.68
N GLU A 84 9.37 -12.79 6.97
CA GLU A 84 10.09 -11.84 7.81
C GLU A 84 10.24 -10.46 7.15
N ALA A 85 10.34 -10.40 5.82
CA ALA A 85 10.36 -9.15 5.09
C ALA A 85 9.00 -8.43 5.15
N PHE A 86 7.91 -9.16 4.99
CA PHE A 86 6.55 -8.62 5.11
C PHE A 86 6.24 -8.19 6.55
N LYS A 87 6.74 -8.90 7.54
CA LYS A 87 6.67 -8.51 8.96
C LYS A 87 7.46 -7.22 9.21
N LEU A 88 8.69 -7.12 8.68
CA LEU A 88 9.51 -5.92 8.77
C LEU A 88 8.79 -4.72 8.11
N LEU A 89 8.31 -4.87 6.90
CA LEU A 89 7.54 -3.83 6.20
C LEU A 89 6.32 -3.38 7.03
N SER A 90 5.55 -4.33 7.54
CA SER A 90 4.36 -4.05 8.35
C SER A 90 4.68 -3.39 9.69
N SER A 91 5.89 -3.57 10.21
CA SER A 91 6.34 -2.94 11.45
C SER A 91 6.53 -1.42 11.34
N PHE A 92 6.64 -0.90 10.12
CA PHE A 92 6.69 0.55 9.86
C PHE A 92 5.31 1.22 9.75
N ARG A 93 4.22 0.49 9.82
CA ARG A 93 2.90 1.13 9.79
C ARG A 93 2.73 2.08 10.97
N PRO A 94 2.02 3.24 10.81
CA PRO A 94 1.85 4.24 11.87
C PRO A 94 1.32 3.65 13.19
N ASN A 95 0.41 2.68 13.09
CA ASN A 95 -0.23 2.01 14.23
C ASN A 95 0.48 0.70 14.64
N SER A 96 1.75 0.52 14.23
CA SER A 96 2.49 -0.67 14.62
C SER A 96 2.88 -0.64 16.09
N GLN A 97 3.13 -1.83 16.65
CA GLN A 97 3.61 -1.99 18.03
C GLN A 97 5.14 -2.02 18.11
N ASN A 98 5.84 -1.59 17.06
CA ASN A 98 7.31 -1.55 17.06
C ASN A 98 7.81 -0.47 18.02
N LYS A 99 8.36 -0.90 19.16
CA LYS A 99 8.84 -0.01 20.23
C LYS A 99 10.09 0.77 19.82
N ASP A 100 10.93 0.21 18.95
CA ASP A 100 12.15 0.86 18.50
C ASP A 100 11.89 2.11 17.69
N LEU A 101 10.82 2.12 16.87
CA LEU A 101 10.39 3.29 16.10
C LEU A 101 9.74 4.38 16.99
N LYS A 102 9.31 4.03 18.20
CA LYS A 102 8.78 4.96 19.20
C LYS A 102 9.83 5.41 20.23
N GLY A 103 11.03 4.90 20.10
CA GLY A 103 12.12 5.15 21.04
C GLY A 103 12.80 6.52 20.85
N PRO A 104 13.73 6.88 21.76
CA PRO A 104 14.38 8.19 21.76
C PRO A 104 15.21 8.48 20.51
N ARG A 105 15.64 7.46 19.78
CA ARG A 105 16.37 7.63 18.50
C ARG A 105 15.53 8.31 17.40
N PHE A 106 14.22 8.17 17.47
CA PHE A 106 13.26 8.82 16.56
C PHE A 106 12.60 10.06 17.16
N ALA A 107 13.07 10.57 18.31
CA ALA A 107 12.44 11.70 18.99
C ALA A 107 12.73 13.07 18.35
N SER A 108 13.85 13.22 17.64
CA SER A 108 14.18 14.50 17.00
C SER A 108 13.24 14.81 15.82
N PRO A 109 12.95 16.09 15.51
CA PRO A 109 12.07 16.46 14.41
C PRO A 109 12.50 15.86 13.05
N HIS A 110 13.79 15.78 12.80
CA HIS A 110 14.35 15.18 11.58
C HIS A 110 14.11 13.66 11.53
N ALA A 111 14.32 12.97 12.64
CA ALA A 111 14.09 11.53 12.71
C ALA A 111 12.59 11.18 12.64
N GLN A 112 11.72 12.02 13.20
CA GLN A 112 10.26 11.88 13.06
C GLN A 112 9.83 12.10 11.60
N PHE A 113 10.40 13.08 10.92
CA PHE A 113 10.14 13.28 9.50
C PHE A 113 10.60 12.09 8.66
N LEU A 114 11.83 11.60 8.88
CA LEU A 114 12.32 10.38 8.24
C LEU A 114 11.36 9.22 8.48
N LEU A 115 10.94 9.00 9.74
CA LEU A 115 10.00 7.92 10.07
C LEU A 115 8.68 8.04 9.32
N LYS A 116 8.09 9.25 9.25
CA LYS A 116 6.87 9.48 8.45
C LYS A 116 7.07 9.13 6.98
N CYS A 117 8.21 9.50 6.40
CA CYS A 117 8.56 9.15 5.03
C CYS A 117 8.62 7.62 4.82
N LEU A 118 9.27 6.91 5.73
CA LEU A 118 9.34 5.43 5.68
C LEU A 118 7.95 4.80 5.86
N GLN A 119 7.11 5.37 6.70
CA GLN A 119 5.73 4.92 6.90
C GLN A 119 4.87 5.10 5.63
N ILE A 120 5.02 6.23 4.93
CA ILE A 120 4.33 6.47 3.66
C ILE A 120 4.76 5.43 2.62
N SER A 121 6.06 5.19 2.48
CA SER A 121 6.60 4.18 1.56
C SER A 121 6.14 2.75 1.92
N ALA A 122 6.08 2.43 3.22
CA ALA A 122 5.53 1.15 3.68
C ALA A 122 4.05 1.00 3.30
N LEU A 123 3.26 2.07 3.45
CA LEU A 123 1.84 2.05 3.11
C LEU A 123 1.60 1.94 1.60
N LEU A 124 2.42 2.61 0.76
CA LEU A 124 2.39 2.43 -0.70
C LEU A 124 2.66 0.96 -1.05
N THR A 125 3.76 0.41 -0.54
CA THR A 125 4.16 -0.98 -0.84
C THR A 125 3.08 -1.98 -0.39
N LEU A 126 2.55 -1.84 0.83
CA LEU A 126 1.46 -2.68 1.32
C LEU A 126 0.15 -2.49 0.54
N GLY A 127 -0.08 -1.29 0.00
CA GLY A 127 -1.21 -1.00 -0.87
C GLY A 127 -1.08 -1.72 -2.22
N LEU A 128 0.09 -1.65 -2.87
CA LEU A 128 0.38 -2.35 -4.12
C LEU A 128 0.25 -3.87 -3.95
N LEU A 129 0.83 -4.43 -2.90
CA LEU A 129 0.71 -5.86 -2.60
C LEU A 129 -0.74 -6.31 -2.36
N ALA A 130 -1.55 -5.45 -1.73
CA ALA A 130 -2.97 -5.72 -1.56
C ALA A 130 -3.73 -5.64 -2.91
N TRP A 131 -3.34 -4.70 -3.78
CA TRP A 131 -3.87 -4.61 -5.14
C TRP A 131 -3.58 -5.87 -5.94
N ASP A 132 -2.34 -6.35 -5.94
CA ASP A 132 -1.92 -7.58 -6.64
C ASP A 132 -2.67 -8.81 -6.11
N ALA A 133 -2.90 -8.84 -4.79
CA ALA A 133 -3.73 -9.84 -4.14
C ALA A 133 -5.26 -9.65 -4.40
N LYS A 134 -5.66 -8.65 -5.24
CA LYS A 134 -7.05 -8.30 -5.53
C LYS A 134 -7.87 -7.86 -4.30
N ASP A 135 -7.21 -7.50 -3.20
CA ASP A 135 -7.84 -6.92 -2.00
C ASP A 135 -7.90 -5.40 -2.12
N ARG A 136 -8.84 -4.93 -2.96
CA ARG A 136 -9.02 -3.50 -3.30
C ARG A 136 -9.33 -2.65 -2.08
N ALA A 137 -10.14 -3.14 -1.16
CA ALA A 137 -10.49 -2.41 0.05
C ALA A 137 -9.26 -2.18 0.94
N LYS A 138 -8.39 -3.18 1.04
CA LYS A 138 -7.13 -3.06 1.78
C LYS A 138 -6.16 -2.12 1.08
N ALA A 139 -6.07 -2.17 -0.26
CA ALA A 139 -5.24 -1.25 -1.06
C ALA A 139 -5.67 0.20 -0.85
N ALA A 140 -6.96 0.52 -1.06
CA ALA A 140 -7.52 1.85 -0.85
C ALA A 140 -7.30 2.36 0.57
N LYS A 141 -7.48 1.50 1.57
CA LYS A 141 -7.21 1.85 2.98
C LYS A 141 -5.76 2.26 3.19
N ARG A 142 -4.78 1.53 2.63
CA ARG A 142 -3.36 1.86 2.77
C ARG A 142 -3.01 3.18 2.09
N TYR A 143 -3.56 3.41 0.90
CA TYR A 143 -3.34 4.66 0.19
C TYR A 143 -3.93 5.87 0.93
N LYS A 144 -5.14 5.76 1.50
CA LYS A 144 -5.73 6.81 2.33
C LYS A 144 -4.91 7.08 3.59
N GLU A 145 -4.49 6.05 4.32
CA GLU A 145 -3.61 6.17 5.49
C GLU A 145 -2.31 6.92 5.14
N ALA A 146 -1.72 6.67 3.97
CA ALA A 146 -0.51 7.35 3.51
C ALA A 146 -0.75 8.83 3.20
N LEU A 147 -1.85 9.16 2.53
CA LEU A 147 -2.22 10.54 2.20
C LEU A 147 -2.55 11.36 3.45
N GLU A 148 -3.25 10.77 4.43
CA GLU A 148 -3.54 11.41 5.72
C GLU A 148 -2.25 11.70 6.50
N LEU A 149 -1.31 10.74 6.51
CA LEU A 149 -0.02 10.93 7.13
C LEU A 149 0.79 12.04 6.44
N ALA A 150 0.78 12.09 5.11
CA ALA A 150 1.44 13.14 4.35
C ALA A 150 0.82 14.53 4.60
N ALA A 151 -0.51 14.61 4.69
CA ALA A 151 -1.21 15.86 4.99
C ALA A 151 -0.87 16.42 6.38
N SER A 152 -0.45 15.57 7.32
CA SER A 152 0.02 15.98 8.65
C SER A 152 1.45 16.54 8.68
N GLU A 153 2.16 16.55 7.54
CA GLU A 153 3.55 16.97 7.45
C GLU A 153 3.72 18.14 6.45
N PRO A 154 3.96 19.38 6.94
CA PRO A 154 4.04 20.56 6.09
C PRO A 154 5.07 20.46 4.94
N ARG A 155 6.20 19.79 5.17
CA ARG A 155 7.25 19.61 4.15
C ARG A 155 6.78 18.81 2.94
N LEU A 156 5.81 17.91 3.12
CA LEU A 156 5.26 17.08 2.05
C LEU A 156 4.08 17.72 1.32
N THR A 157 3.59 18.86 1.83
CA THR A 157 2.49 19.63 1.22
C THR A 157 2.97 20.80 0.36
N THR A 158 4.26 21.11 0.37
CA THR A 158 4.85 22.18 -0.43
C THR A 158 4.86 21.83 -1.92
N ARG A 159 4.69 22.87 -2.76
CA ARG A 159 4.66 22.70 -4.23
C ARG A 159 5.98 22.26 -4.85
N THR A 160 7.08 22.67 -4.23
CA THR A 160 8.43 22.38 -4.72
C THR A 160 9.14 21.58 -3.63
N PRO A 161 9.20 20.25 -3.74
CA PRO A 161 9.93 19.45 -2.78
C PRO A 161 11.43 19.78 -2.87
N ALA A 162 12.10 19.74 -1.73
CA ALA A 162 13.55 19.82 -1.66
C ALA A 162 14.19 18.60 -2.34
N VAL A 163 15.48 18.42 -2.20
CA VAL A 163 16.20 17.27 -2.78
C VAL A 163 16.14 16.03 -1.87
N GLY A 164 16.48 14.88 -2.40
CA GLY A 164 16.65 13.66 -1.64
C GLY A 164 15.32 13.08 -1.14
N LEU A 165 15.18 12.92 0.18
CA LEU A 165 14.06 12.26 0.82
C LEU A 165 12.69 12.89 0.48
N GLU A 166 12.60 14.21 0.48
CA GLU A 166 11.34 14.91 0.17
C GLU A 166 10.91 14.69 -1.28
N THR A 167 11.86 14.76 -2.22
CA THR A 167 11.59 14.49 -3.64
C THR A 167 11.16 13.04 -3.86
N TRP A 168 11.85 12.10 -3.21
CA TRP A 168 11.47 10.69 -3.30
C TRP A 168 10.03 10.45 -2.85
N ILE A 169 9.67 10.97 -1.68
CA ILE A 169 8.32 10.80 -1.13
C ILE A 169 7.27 11.54 -1.95
N ALA A 170 7.60 12.69 -2.55
CA ALA A 170 6.70 13.38 -3.47
C ALA A 170 6.32 12.51 -4.69
N LEU A 171 7.27 11.74 -5.23
CA LEU A 171 7.01 10.78 -6.30
C LEU A 171 6.11 9.63 -5.82
N GLU A 172 6.40 9.05 -4.65
CA GLU A 172 5.57 7.99 -4.08
C GLU A 172 4.14 8.47 -3.75
N LEU A 173 3.99 9.70 -3.24
CA LEU A 173 2.67 10.30 -3.00
C LEU A 173 1.88 10.53 -4.29
N ARG A 174 2.55 10.88 -5.38
CA ARG A 174 1.93 10.95 -6.70
C ARG A 174 1.42 9.58 -7.13
N GLU A 175 2.25 8.56 -7.04
CA GLU A 175 1.87 7.18 -7.35
C GLU A 175 0.66 6.71 -6.50
N ILE A 176 0.65 7.04 -5.20
CA ILE A 176 -0.48 6.72 -4.32
C ILE A 176 -1.77 7.38 -4.80
N ARG A 177 -1.72 8.68 -5.17
CA ARG A 177 -2.90 9.41 -5.67
C ARG A 177 -3.42 8.82 -6.97
N ASP A 178 -2.51 8.53 -7.90
CA ASP A 178 -2.85 7.96 -9.20
C ASP A 178 -3.49 6.56 -9.03
N ASN A 179 -2.90 5.71 -8.20
CA ASN A 179 -3.43 4.38 -7.90
C ASN A 179 -4.80 4.44 -7.19
N LEU A 180 -4.99 5.36 -6.25
CA LEU A 180 -6.28 5.54 -5.59
C LEU A 180 -7.35 6.05 -6.57
N ALA A 181 -7.00 7.00 -7.45
CA ALA A 181 -7.90 7.50 -8.47
C ALA A 181 -8.34 6.40 -9.44
N ILE A 182 -7.41 5.53 -9.87
CA ILE A 182 -7.72 4.37 -10.71
C ILE A 182 -8.66 3.40 -9.97
N LEU A 183 -8.42 3.13 -8.68
CA LEU A 183 -9.30 2.28 -7.88
C LEU A 183 -10.73 2.80 -7.85
N VAL A 184 -10.91 4.09 -7.56
CA VAL A 184 -12.23 4.72 -7.47
C VAL A 184 -12.94 4.67 -8.83
N ARG A 185 -12.25 5.07 -9.90
CA ARG A 185 -12.82 5.05 -11.26
C ARG A 185 -13.23 3.64 -11.67
N ASN A 186 -12.39 2.64 -11.46
CA ASN A 186 -12.72 1.26 -11.79
C ASN A 186 -13.93 0.74 -11.01
N ASP A 187 -14.11 1.15 -9.76
CA ASP A 187 -15.29 0.77 -8.98
C ASP A 187 -16.58 1.40 -9.53
N GLU A 188 -16.52 2.66 -9.98
CA GLU A 188 -17.65 3.36 -10.60
C GLU A 188 -18.02 2.72 -11.94
N GLU A 189 -17.03 2.46 -12.81
CA GLU A 189 -17.24 1.81 -14.10
C GLU A 189 -17.82 0.40 -13.95
N ASN A 190 -17.30 -0.37 -12.99
CA ASN A 190 -17.82 -1.71 -12.70
C ASN A 190 -19.25 -1.67 -12.18
N ALA A 191 -19.57 -0.74 -11.29
CA ALA A 191 -20.92 -0.58 -10.75
C ALA A 191 -21.92 -0.16 -11.85
N GLU A 192 -21.49 0.66 -12.81
CA GLU A 192 -22.33 1.04 -13.95
C GLU A 192 -22.54 -0.12 -14.92
N MET A 193 -21.48 -0.90 -15.20
CA MET A 193 -21.57 -2.07 -16.08
C MET A 193 -22.54 -3.11 -15.49
N LEU A 194 -22.42 -3.42 -14.21
CA LEU A 194 -23.31 -4.35 -13.52
C LEU A 194 -24.78 -3.90 -13.60
N ARG A 195 -25.04 -2.59 -13.44
CA ARG A 195 -26.38 -2.03 -13.64
C ARG A 195 -26.91 -2.23 -15.06
N LYS A 196 -26.07 -1.99 -16.08
CA LYS A 196 -26.44 -2.18 -17.48
C LYS A 196 -26.72 -3.65 -17.83
N MET A 197 -26.06 -4.57 -17.16
CA MET A 197 -26.28 -6.02 -17.31
C MET A 197 -27.52 -6.52 -16.55
N GLY A 198 -28.30 -5.63 -15.93
CA GLY A 198 -29.50 -6.02 -15.16
C GLY A 198 -29.16 -6.74 -13.85
N VAL A 199 -27.89 -6.84 -13.51
CA VAL A 199 -27.47 -7.31 -12.20
C VAL A 199 -27.83 -6.20 -11.23
N GLN A 200 -28.95 -6.35 -10.52
CA GLN A 200 -29.31 -5.43 -9.46
C GLN A 200 -28.23 -5.51 -8.38
N GLY A 201 -27.27 -4.61 -8.47
CA GLY A 201 -26.26 -4.34 -7.47
C GLY A 201 -26.90 -3.75 -6.21
N GLY A 202 -27.92 -4.41 -5.74
CA GLY A 202 -28.53 -4.11 -4.47
C GLY A 202 -27.65 -4.71 -3.38
N ASN A 203 -26.83 -3.89 -2.75
CA ASN A 203 -26.30 -4.15 -1.44
C ASN A 203 -25.67 -5.55 -1.23
N THR A 204 -25.34 -6.26 -2.31
CA THR A 204 -24.69 -7.54 -2.29
C THR A 204 -23.19 -7.35 -2.43
N ARG A 205 -22.46 -8.07 -1.63
CA ARG A 205 -21.05 -8.29 -1.70
C ARG A 205 -20.53 -8.45 -3.11
N ARG A 206 -19.24 -8.13 -3.25
CA ARG A 206 -18.37 -8.52 -4.35
C ARG A 206 -19.03 -9.51 -5.28
N GLU A 207 -19.77 -9.00 -6.25
CA GLU A 207 -20.16 -9.82 -7.38
C GLU A 207 -18.95 -9.90 -8.29
N GLU A 208 -18.36 -11.06 -8.34
CA GLU A 208 -17.27 -11.34 -9.26
C GLU A 208 -17.87 -11.69 -10.61
N VAL A 209 -17.75 -10.77 -11.56
CA VAL A 209 -18.13 -11.04 -12.96
C VAL A 209 -16.86 -11.34 -13.75
N ARG A 210 -16.83 -12.49 -14.40
CA ARG A 210 -15.75 -12.84 -15.34
C ARG A 210 -15.99 -12.11 -16.65
N VAL A 211 -15.05 -11.25 -17.04
CA VAL A 211 -15.07 -10.53 -18.31
C VAL A 211 -13.94 -11.04 -19.22
N PRO A 212 -14.24 -11.33 -20.50
CA PRO A 212 -13.19 -11.67 -21.43
C PRO A 212 -12.31 -10.45 -21.69
N ASN A 213 -11.01 -10.64 -21.56
CA ASN A 213 -10.00 -9.65 -21.92
C ASN A 213 -9.29 -10.14 -23.18
N VAL A 214 -9.41 -9.39 -24.26
CA VAL A 214 -8.81 -9.78 -25.55
C VAL A 214 -7.49 -9.04 -25.71
N ARG A 215 -6.40 -9.77 -25.77
CA ARG A 215 -5.07 -9.24 -26.04
C ARG A 215 -4.63 -9.67 -27.44
N VAL A 216 -4.21 -8.70 -28.25
CA VAL A 216 -3.58 -8.99 -29.55
C VAL A 216 -2.07 -8.95 -29.32
N GLU A 217 -1.40 -10.07 -29.55
CA GLU A 217 0.05 -10.18 -29.45
C GLU A 217 0.73 -9.58 -30.68
N ALA A 218 2.03 -9.26 -30.57
CA ALA A 218 2.81 -8.60 -31.62
C ALA A 218 2.85 -9.36 -32.98
N GLY A 219 2.43 -10.62 -33.01
CA GLY A 219 2.30 -11.45 -34.22
C GLY A 219 0.87 -11.56 -34.78
N GLY A 220 -0.10 -10.76 -34.26
CA GLY A 220 -1.49 -10.82 -34.69
C GLY A 220 -2.31 -11.94 -34.04
N ALA A 221 -1.70 -12.79 -33.22
CA ALA A 221 -2.40 -13.83 -32.48
C ALA A 221 -3.32 -13.20 -31.41
N VAL A 222 -4.57 -13.64 -31.37
CA VAL A 222 -5.55 -13.16 -30.39
C VAL A 222 -5.57 -14.12 -29.21
N ARG A 223 -5.17 -13.62 -28.04
CA ARG A 223 -5.25 -14.35 -26.77
C ARG A 223 -6.42 -13.85 -25.96
N GLN A 224 -7.32 -14.74 -25.60
CA GLN A 224 -8.43 -14.43 -24.73
C GLN A 224 -8.07 -14.81 -23.30
N GLU A 225 -7.99 -13.81 -22.43
CA GLU A 225 -7.78 -13.98 -21.00
C GLU A 225 -9.07 -13.60 -20.27
N TRP A 226 -9.34 -14.24 -19.14
CA TRP A 226 -10.49 -13.93 -18.31
C TRP A 226 -10.02 -13.11 -17.11
N SER A 227 -10.50 -11.89 -17.00
CA SER A 227 -10.33 -11.08 -15.79
C SER A 227 -11.60 -11.09 -14.95
N THR A 228 -11.41 -11.07 -13.63
CA THR A 228 -12.54 -10.98 -12.69
C THR A 228 -12.72 -9.52 -12.32
N MET A 229 -13.90 -8.96 -12.62
CA MET A 229 -14.32 -7.64 -12.16
C MET A 229 -15.08 -7.80 -10.85
N SER A 230 -14.72 -7.04 -9.84
CA SER A 230 -15.44 -7.00 -8.57
C SER A 230 -15.69 -5.55 -8.16
N ALA A 231 -16.92 -5.24 -7.80
CA ALA A 231 -17.22 -3.97 -7.15
C ALA A 231 -16.96 -4.08 -5.64
N THR A 232 -16.42 -3.03 -5.03
CA THR A 232 -16.27 -2.97 -3.58
C THR A 232 -17.63 -2.79 -2.91
N ASP A 233 -17.81 -3.41 -1.75
CA ASP A 233 -19.01 -3.22 -0.95
C ASP A 233 -19.23 -1.73 -0.62
N ALA A 234 -20.45 -1.25 -0.78
CA ALA A 234 -20.86 0.07 -0.34
C ALA A 234 -21.75 -0.04 0.90
N CYS A 235 -21.61 0.92 1.82
CA CYS A 235 -22.51 1.00 2.96
C CYS A 235 -23.95 1.17 2.50
N GLY A 236 -24.84 0.27 2.91
CA GLY A 236 -26.24 0.27 2.52
C GLY A 236 -27.02 1.52 2.93
N ARG A 237 -26.46 2.37 3.80
CA ARG A 237 -27.09 3.60 4.26
C ARG A 237 -26.50 4.87 3.66
N CYS A 238 -25.17 5.04 3.74
CA CYS A 238 -24.49 6.27 3.31
C CYS A 238 -23.68 6.10 2.02
N GLY A 239 -23.60 4.90 1.45
CA GLY A 239 -22.90 4.64 0.20
C GLY A 239 -21.38 4.68 0.28
N VAL A 240 -20.77 4.97 1.46
CA VAL A 240 -19.32 5.01 1.59
C VAL A 240 -18.71 3.65 1.24
N ARG A 241 -17.58 3.68 0.53
CA ARG A 241 -16.79 2.51 0.12
C ARG A 241 -15.43 2.52 0.82
N ASP A 242 -14.67 1.46 0.66
CA ASP A 242 -13.26 1.35 1.08
C ASP A 242 -13.00 1.51 2.59
N VAL A 243 -13.99 1.24 3.41
CA VAL A 243 -13.87 1.17 4.86
C VAL A 243 -14.21 -0.25 5.34
N LYS A 244 -13.80 -0.57 6.56
CA LYS A 244 -14.18 -1.86 7.15
C LYS A 244 -15.70 -1.93 7.30
N MET A 245 -16.32 -2.87 6.60
CA MET A 245 -17.74 -3.08 6.61
C MET A 245 -18.15 -4.22 7.53
N SER A 246 -19.28 -4.04 8.21
CA SER A 246 -19.94 -5.06 9.01
C SER A 246 -21.26 -5.46 8.36
N LYS A 247 -21.54 -6.77 8.32
CA LYS A 247 -22.78 -7.30 7.70
C LYS A 247 -23.95 -7.16 8.65
N CYS A 248 -25.15 -7.03 8.07
CA CYS A 248 -26.38 -7.27 8.82
C CYS A 248 -26.36 -8.68 9.43
N PRO A 249 -26.46 -8.82 10.75
CA PRO A 249 -26.39 -10.15 11.39
C PRO A 249 -27.56 -11.05 11.01
N ARG A 250 -28.71 -10.48 10.60
CA ARG A 250 -29.91 -11.21 10.26
C ARG A 250 -29.89 -11.77 8.84
N CYS A 251 -29.70 -10.92 7.83
CA CYS A 251 -29.76 -11.35 6.43
C CYS A 251 -28.37 -11.64 5.81
N LYS A 252 -27.30 -11.17 6.41
CA LYS A 252 -25.91 -11.22 5.92
C LYS A 252 -25.71 -10.66 4.50
N LYS A 253 -26.71 -10.00 3.92
CA LYS A 253 -26.69 -9.47 2.55
C LYS A 253 -26.22 -8.02 2.50
N ILE A 254 -26.69 -7.15 3.40
CA ILE A 254 -26.34 -5.74 3.45
C ILE A 254 -25.16 -5.50 4.37
N VAL A 255 -24.27 -4.61 3.97
CA VAL A 255 -23.09 -4.18 4.72
C VAL A 255 -23.18 -2.74 5.17
N TYR A 256 -22.55 -2.38 6.27
CA TYR A 256 -22.55 -1.05 6.84
C TYR A 256 -21.16 -0.66 7.31
N CYS A 257 -20.81 0.61 7.15
CA CYS A 257 -19.54 1.16 7.63
C CYS A 257 -19.49 1.30 9.17
N GLY A 258 -20.64 1.19 9.84
CA GLY A 258 -20.74 1.25 11.29
C GLY A 258 -22.15 0.97 11.78
N THR A 259 -22.28 0.84 13.10
CA THR A 259 -23.54 0.50 13.77
C THR A 259 -24.61 1.59 13.64
N GLU A 260 -24.20 2.85 13.50
CA GLU A 260 -25.14 3.97 13.31
C GLU A 260 -25.84 3.88 11.98
N CYS A 261 -25.08 3.68 10.88
CA CYS A 261 -25.65 3.48 9.56
C CYS A 261 -26.58 2.27 9.52
N GLN A 262 -26.23 1.19 10.21
CA GLN A 262 -27.08 0.00 10.31
C GLN A 262 -28.39 0.31 11.06
N LYS A 263 -28.33 1.03 12.18
CA LYS A 263 -29.53 1.39 12.97
C LYS A 263 -30.46 2.32 12.20
N GLU A 264 -29.90 3.29 11.50
CA GLU A 264 -30.67 4.22 10.68
C GLU A 264 -31.37 3.53 9.51
N ASP A 265 -30.63 2.68 8.77
CA ASP A 265 -31.20 1.94 7.65
C ASP A 265 -32.27 0.94 8.14
N TRP A 266 -32.01 0.29 9.26
CA TRP A 266 -32.99 -0.60 9.88
C TRP A 266 -34.31 0.10 10.17
N LYS A 267 -34.27 1.33 10.69
CA LYS A 267 -35.48 2.11 10.98
C LYS A 267 -36.20 2.58 9.74
N LYS A 268 -35.45 2.93 8.68
CA LYS A 268 -36.02 3.57 7.47
C LYS A 268 -36.52 2.57 6.44
N SER A 269 -35.76 1.52 6.16
CA SER A 269 -36.03 0.66 4.99
C SER A 269 -35.71 -0.81 5.23
N HIS A 270 -34.56 -1.15 5.76
CA HIS A 270 -34.06 -2.51 5.77
C HIS A 270 -34.90 -3.48 6.60
N LYS A 271 -35.55 -3.04 7.66
CA LYS A 271 -36.41 -3.87 8.51
C LYS A 271 -37.51 -4.57 7.69
N ALA A 272 -38.10 -3.87 6.74
CA ALA A 272 -39.19 -4.38 5.91
C ALA A 272 -38.72 -5.42 4.87
N THR A 273 -37.46 -5.29 4.41
CA THR A 273 -36.88 -6.11 3.34
C THR A 273 -35.89 -7.18 3.83
N CYS A 274 -35.63 -7.21 5.12
CA CYS A 274 -34.61 -8.10 5.72
C CYS A 274 -35.11 -9.53 5.86
N ILE A 275 -34.75 -10.38 4.94
CA ILE A 275 -35.02 -11.82 5.00
C ILE A 275 -33.86 -12.51 5.72
N PRO A 276 -34.09 -13.31 6.78
CA PRO A 276 -33.02 -14.04 7.44
C PRO A 276 -32.23 -14.89 6.46
N ALA A 277 -30.92 -14.98 6.67
CA ALA A 277 -30.09 -15.93 5.93
C ALA A 277 -30.46 -17.36 6.40
N ALA A 278 -30.67 -18.24 5.45
CA ALA A 278 -30.86 -19.65 5.71
C ALA A 278 -29.62 -20.29 6.34
#